data_998bc3a16852efadab4cc4a6dc848b21
#
_entry.id   998bc3a16852efadab4cc4a6dc848b21
#
_cell.length_a   1.000
_cell.length_b   1.000
_cell.length_c   1.000
_cell.angle_alpha   90.00
_cell.angle_beta   90.00
_cell.angle_gamma   90.00
#
_symmetry.space_group_name_H-M   'P 1'
#
loop_
_entity.id
_entity.type
_entity.pdbx_description
1 polymer ?
#
loop_
_entity_poly.entity_id
_entity_poly.type
_entity_poly.pdbx_seq_one_letter_code
_entity_poly.pdbx_strand_id
1 'polypeptide(L)'
;MKISRRPMSISIKMALTWAVQLFLNVTHLWMLVKIDEIRVRIANWALLVAWLLLIVSMVFPYGPWYSSTIHLCTFIPGCDNHPDHLGNLLFWGAGIPQIILLIVLSGHTLWRRICPLAFVSQVTRHLKWQRQQRGPDGHYRVPKIHPESFLGRHHVRFQTSLLVLGLSFRLLSVNSNPHALALLLLSTLFLSVLVGWLWGGKAWCQYFCPMGPVEAILVGPAPQYSLPIGDGKKALSQSTCRTVNQADQVVKACVTCQSPCIDIDAESSYWYNQVIHKGFTLAWWSYPGLVLSFFLILQSLDPSDAQYVSRGNWATDSDLNSQILSPVHLIPQLLDLPRLIVIPLALLLGASVTVSVFFFLYRYAGLSQHRCRLLATFSALNIFFSYADPLIGSAGPMITLAIRLLVLLFSTRLLMRSWNRDRGQYLYEKVLLSFHRHVLHHFPDVIPTIPLSPTWSGRRQMASLKSVVNHFGQQASKEQRGRLYRLVLHEISKEPQLDPAEAFQITEPLREALRVQLIR
;
A
#
# COMPACT_ATOMS: atom_id res chain seq x y z
N MET A 1 29.28 -1.26 41.20
CA MET A 1 27.84 -1.01 41.36
C MET A 1 27.09 -2.02 40.52
N LYS A 2 26.58 -3.12 41.11
CA LYS A 2 25.85 -4.17 40.40
C LYS A 2 24.40 -3.71 40.22
N ILE A 3 23.97 -3.42 38.98
CA ILE A 3 22.59 -3.10 38.67
C ILE A 3 21.77 -4.42 38.73
N SER A 4 21.00 -4.58 39.79
CA SER A 4 20.08 -5.66 39.98
C SER A 4 18.95 -5.56 38.92
N ARG A 5 18.97 -6.43 37.91
CA ARG A 5 17.85 -6.61 36.99
C ARG A 5 16.69 -7.29 37.76
N ARG A 6 15.69 -6.52 38.21
CA ARG A 6 14.44 -7.09 38.67
C ARG A 6 13.77 -7.82 37.50
N PRO A 7 13.35 -9.07 37.65
CA PRO A 7 12.60 -9.76 36.60
C PRO A 7 11.26 -9.06 36.42
N MET A 8 10.94 -8.74 35.16
CA MET A 8 9.64 -8.21 34.77
C MET A 8 8.54 -9.11 35.29
N SER A 9 7.57 -8.58 36.03
CA SER A 9 6.57 -9.36 36.74
C SER A 9 5.84 -10.28 35.75
N ILE A 10 5.55 -11.51 36.19
CA ILE A 10 4.85 -12.56 35.45
C ILE A 10 3.52 -12.03 34.89
N SER A 11 2.87 -11.10 35.59
CA SER A 11 1.63 -10.43 35.19
C SER A 11 1.74 -9.64 33.91
N ILE A 12 2.84 -8.89 33.70
CA ILE A 12 3.06 -8.10 32.46
C ILE A 12 3.32 -9.02 31.27
N LYS A 13 4.08 -10.10 31.47
CA LYS A 13 4.29 -11.10 30.40
C LYS A 13 2.99 -11.77 29.98
N MET A 14 2.16 -12.17 30.94
CA MET A 14 0.84 -12.75 30.66
C MET A 14 -0.09 -11.77 29.95
N ALA A 15 -0.19 -10.53 30.40
CA ALA A 15 -1.00 -9.50 29.75
C ALA A 15 -0.56 -9.23 28.32
N LEU A 16 0.76 -9.16 28.06
CA LEU A 16 1.30 -8.98 26.71
C LEU A 16 1.00 -10.19 25.81
N THR A 17 1.13 -11.40 26.36
CA THR A 17 0.82 -12.64 25.62
C THR A 17 -0.67 -12.72 25.29
N TRP A 18 -1.54 -12.37 26.23
CA TRP A 18 -2.99 -12.30 26.03
C TRP A 18 -3.39 -11.24 25.01
N ALA A 19 -2.82 -10.04 25.06
CA ALA A 19 -3.08 -8.98 24.08
C ALA A 19 -2.63 -9.38 22.67
N VAL A 20 -1.45 -10.00 22.55
CA VAL A 20 -0.94 -10.53 21.28
C VAL A 20 -1.82 -11.67 20.77
N GLN A 21 -2.26 -12.58 21.66
CA GLN A 21 -3.13 -13.70 21.28
C GLN A 21 -4.53 -13.23 20.89
N LEU A 22 -5.10 -12.27 21.62
CA LEU A 22 -6.38 -11.64 21.28
C LEU A 22 -6.29 -10.92 19.92
N PHE A 23 -5.23 -10.18 19.70
CA PHE A 23 -4.97 -9.52 18.42
C PHE A 23 -4.80 -10.53 17.28
N LEU A 24 -4.08 -11.63 17.50
CA LEU A 24 -3.93 -12.72 16.54
C LEU A 24 -5.27 -13.41 16.26
N ASN A 25 -6.10 -13.60 17.26
CA ASN A 25 -7.42 -14.21 17.11
C ASN A 25 -8.41 -13.28 16.38
N VAL A 26 -8.39 -11.99 16.68
CA VAL A 26 -9.20 -10.98 15.96
C VAL A 26 -8.76 -10.87 14.51
N THR A 27 -7.47 -10.86 14.23
CA THR A 27 -6.95 -10.85 12.84
C THR A 27 -7.25 -12.17 12.12
N HIS A 28 -7.25 -13.31 12.82
CA HIS A 28 -7.70 -14.60 12.27
C HIS A 28 -9.20 -14.60 11.92
N LEU A 29 -10.02 -14.02 12.78
CA LEU A 29 -11.46 -13.89 12.55
C LEU A 29 -11.77 -12.99 11.33
N TRP A 30 -11.02 -11.90 11.15
CA TRP A 30 -11.12 -11.02 9.97
C TRP A 30 -10.70 -11.72 8.67
N MET A 31 -9.75 -12.67 8.74
CA MET A 31 -9.31 -13.45 7.57
C MET A 31 -10.33 -14.50 7.12
N LEU A 32 -11.18 -14.99 8.02
CA LEU A 32 -12.24 -15.96 7.70
C LEU A 32 -13.47 -15.30 7.07
N VAL A 33 -13.56 -13.97 7.09
CA VAL A 33 -14.66 -13.25 6.44
C VAL A 33 -14.41 -13.27 4.93
N LYS A 34 -15.08 -14.18 4.23
CA LYS A 34 -15.24 -14.10 2.77
C LYS A 34 -15.91 -12.77 2.44
N ILE A 35 -15.15 -11.81 1.93
CA ILE A 35 -15.72 -10.53 1.52
C ILE A 35 -16.48 -10.76 0.22
N ASP A 36 -17.81 -10.81 0.34
CA ASP A 36 -18.71 -10.93 -0.79
C ASP A 36 -18.61 -9.68 -1.68
N GLU A 37 -18.68 -9.88 -2.98
CA GLU A 37 -18.65 -8.83 -4.00
C GLU A 37 -19.73 -7.76 -3.78
N ILE A 38 -20.90 -8.16 -3.31
CA ILE A 38 -22.01 -7.25 -3.00
C ILE A 38 -21.59 -6.29 -1.88
N ARG A 39 -20.96 -6.79 -0.83
CA ARG A 39 -20.46 -5.97 0.28
C ARG A 39 -19.39 -4.97 -0.18
N VAL A 40 -18.50 -5.38 -1.09
CA VAL A 40 -17.50 -4.48 -1.69
C VAL A 40 -18.17 -3.37 -2.48
N ARG A 41 -19.19 -3.67 -3.28
CA ARG A 41 -19.95 -2.65 -4.03
C ARG A 41 -20.66 -1.68 -3.10
N ILE A 42 -21.32 -2.18 -2.06
CA ILE A 42 -21.96 -1.33 -1.05
C ILE A 42 -20.94 -0.41 -0.41
N ALA A 43 -19.77 -0.94 0.01
CA ALA A 43 -18.69 -0.15 0.59
C ALA A 43 -18.16 0.91 -0.39
N ASN A 44 -17.98 0.57 -1.67
CA ASN A 44 -17.54 1.53 -2.70
C ASN A 44 -18.52 2.70 -2.85
N TRP A 45 -19.81 2.42 -2.94
CA TRP A 45 -20.84 3.45 -3.05
C TRP A 45 -20.95 4.27 -1.77
N ALA A 46 -20.94 3.62 -0.61
CA ALA A 46 -21.00 4.31 0.68
C ALA A 46 -19.81 5.26 0.86
N LEU A 47 -18.59 4.80 0.54
CA LEU A 47 -17.39 5.64 0.63
C LEU A 47 -17.38 6.77 -0.42
N LEU A 48 -17.89 6.53 -1.62
CA LEU A 48 -18.03 7.59 -2.63
C LEU A 48 -19.06 8.64 -2.19
N VAL A 49 -20.21 8.21 -1.69
CA VAL A 49 -21.23 9.13 -1.16
C VAL A 49 -20.66 9.91 0.03
N ALA A 50 -20.00 9.25 0.97
CA ALA A 50 -19.36 9.93 2.10
C ALA A 50 -18.30 10.95 1.64
N TRP A 51 -17.51 10.62 0.60
CA TRP A 51 -16.54 11.53 0.00
C TRP A 51 -17.20 12.75 -0.64
N LEU A 52 -18.29 12.56 -1.39
CA LEU A 52 -19.04 13.64 -2.00
C LEU A 52 -19.74 14.52 -0.95
N LEU A 53 -20.33 13.92 0.09
CA LEU A 53 -20.94 14.66 1.20
C LEU A 53 -19.89 15.49 1.94
N LEU A 54 -18.69 14.95 2.15
CA LEU A 54 -17.57 15.67 2.74
C LEU A 54 -17.20 16.89 1.88
N ILE A 55 -17.10 16.74 0.56
CA ILE A 55 -16.81 17.84 -0.37
C ILE A 55 -17.92 18.90 -0.30
N VAL A 56 -19.19 18.47 -0.37
CA VAL A 56 -20.34 19.38 -0.31
C VAL A 56 -20.37 20.15 1.01
N SER A 57 -20.07 19.50 2.15
CA SER A 57 -20.00 20.17 3.45
C SER A 57 -18.91 21.24 3.54
N MET A 58 -17.79 21.04 2.82
CA MET A 58 -16.71 22.03 2.76
C MET A 58 -16.99 23.18 1.79
N VAL A 59 -17.74 22.93 0.71
CA VAL A 59 -18.14 23.98 -0.24
C VAL A 59 -19.27 24.85 0.33
N PHE A 60 -20.19 24.24 1.08
CA PHE A 60 -21.35 24.90 1.67
C PHE A 60 -21.38 24.70 3.20
N PRO A 61 -20.45 25.27 3.95
CA PRO A 61 -20.35 25.04 5.40
C PRO A 61 -21.60 25.50 6.17
N TYR A 62 -22.29 26.54 5.69
CA TYR A 62 -23.51 27.12 6.30
C TYR A 62 -24.79 26.57 5.67
N GLY A 63 -24.77 25.38 5.06
CA GLY A 63 -25.94 24.74 4.46
C GLY A 63 -26.97 24.24 5.49
N PRO A 64 -28.02 23.52 5.04
CA PRO A 64 -29.09 22.99 5.92
C PRO A 64 -28.61 22.08 7.04
N TRP A 65 -27.41 21.50 6.89
CA TRP A 65 -26.74 20.64 7.88
C TRP A 65 -25.95 21.37 8.95
N TYR A 66 -25.85 22.71 8.90
CA TYR A 66 -25.01 23.48 9.80
C TYR A 66 -25.35 23.26 11.29
N SER A 67 -26.65 23.23 11.66
CA SER A 67 -27.08 22.90 13.01
C SER A 67 -26.64 21.50 13.45
N SER A 68 -26.74 20.52 12.57
CA SER A 68 -26.26 19.15 12.84
C SER A 68 -24.74 19.10 12.96
N THR A 69 -24.02 19.93 12.21
CA THR A 69 -22.55 20.06 12.29
C THR A 69 -22.14 20.63 13.65
N ILE A 70 -22.83 21.68 14.14
CA ILE A 70 -22.59 22.22 15.48
C ILE A 70 -22.80 21.14 16.55
N HIS A 71 -23.91 20.41 16.49
CA HIS A 71 -24.14 19.29 17.42
C HIS A 71 -23.06 18.21 17.35
N LEU A 72 -22.59 17.86 16.16
CA LEU A 72 -21.52 16.88 16.00
C LEU A 72 -20.19 17.41 16.55
N CYS A 73 -19.91 18.69 16.37
CA CYS A 73 -18.71 19.36 16.88
C CYS A 73 -18.61 19.31 18.41
N THR A 74 -19.71 19.31 19.14
CA THR A 74 -19.67 19.19 20.62
C THR A 74 -19.05 17.89 21.11
N PHE A 75 -19.03 16.83 20.25
CA PHE A 75 -18.43 15.53 20.56
C PHE A 75 -17.00 15.39 20.01
N ILE A 76 -16.54 16.32 19.18
CA ILE A 76 -15.23 16.24 18.51
C ILE A 76 -14.32 17.31 19.08
N PRO A 77 -13.29 16.96 19.85
CA PRO A 77 -12.38 17.94 20.44
C PRO A 77 -11.72 18.82 19.37
N GLY A 78 -11.75 20.13 19.58
CA GLY A 78 -11.18 21.11 18.67
C GLY A 78 -12.10 21.56 17.53
N CYS A 79 -13.33 21.07 17.47
CA CYS A 79 -14.34 21.50 16.51
C CYS A 79 -15.22 22.66 17.02
N ASP A 80 -15.32 22.86 18.35
CA ASP A 80 -16.30 23.74 18.98
C ASP A 80 -16.24 25.21 18.49
N ASN A 81 -15.03 25.69 18.14
CA ASN A 81 -14.82 27.08 17.73
C ASN A 81 -14.97 27.30 16.21
N HIS A 82 -14.86 26.23 15.41
CA HIS A 82 -14.83 26.30 13.94
C HIS A 82 -15.58 25.13 13.30
N PRO A 83 -16.91 25.09 13.36
CA PRO A 83 -17.71 24.01 12.81
C PRO A 83 -17.59 23.90 11.27
N ASP A 84 -17.23 24.99 10.59
CA ASP A 84 -16.92 25.05 9.17
C ASP A 84 -15.68 24.24 8.77
N HIS A 85 -14.77 23.97 9.71
CA HIS A 85 -13.57 23.16 9.49
C HIS A 85 -13.76 21.65 9.76
N LEU A 86 -14.98 21.21 10.12
CA LEU A 86 -15.24 19.78 10.42
C LEU A 86 -14.80 18.85 9.27
N GLY A 87 -15.01 19.25 8.03
CA GLY A 87 -14.60 18.47 6.86
C GLY A 87 -13.09 18.23 6.81
N ASN A 88 -12.30 19.27 7.07
CA ASN A 88 -10.84 19.17 7.14
C ASN A 88 -10.39 18.24 8.27
N LEU A 89 -10.98 18.44 9.46
CA LEU A 89 -10.67 17.64 10.64
C LEU A 89 -10.98 16.14 10.40
N LEU A 90 -12.14 15.82 9.85
CA LEU A 90 -12.53 14.46 9.54
C LEU A 90 -11.63 13.84 8.46
N PHE A 91 -11.28 14.59 7.43
CA PHE A 91 -10.42 14.06 6.36
C PHE A 91 -8.99 13.79 6.83
N TRP A 92 -8.34 14.81 7.44
CA TRP A 92 -6.94 14.70 7.83
C TRP A 92 -6.74 13.98 9.16
N GLY A 93 -7.61 14.24 10.14
CA GLY A 93 -7.49 13.69 11.48
C GLY A 93 -7.99 12.24 11.61
N ALA A 94 -9.09 11.90 10.92
CA ALA A 94 -9.66 10.55 10.96
C ALA A 94 -9.36 9.75 9.69
N GLY A 95 -9.70 10.29 8.52
CA GLY A 95 -9.69 9.56 7.26
C GLY A 95 -8.30 9.05 6.90
N ILE A 96 -7.30 9.93 6.83
CA ILE A 96 -5.94 9.55 6.40
C ILE A 96 -5.28 8.56 7.37
N PRO A 97 -5.27 8.76 8.71
CA PRO A 97 -4.70 7.78 9.63
C PRO A 97 -5.38 6.40 9.55
N GLN A 98 -6.72 6.38 9.42
CA GLN A 98 -7.46 5.12 9.27
C GLN A 98 -7.13 4.41 7.96
N ILE A 99 -7.00 5.13 6.84
CA ILE A 99 -6.59 4.58 5.56
C ILE A 99 -5.19 3.95 5.67
N ILE A 100 -4.24 4.65 6.28
CA ILE A 100 -2.88 4.15 6.47
C ILE A 100 -2.89 2.90 7.36
N LEU A 101 -3.62 2.94 8.48
CA LEU A 101 -3.76 1.77 9.36
C LEU A 101 -4.39 0.59 8.62
N LEU A 102 -5.43 0.82 7.82
CA LEU A 102 -6.08 -0.20 7.01
C LEU A 102 -5.12 -0.82 6.00
N ILE A 103 -4.32 -0.01 5.30
CA ILE A 103 -3.31 -0.50 4.34
C ILE A 103 -2.26 -1.35 5.06
N VAL A 104 -1.79 -0.90 6.21
CA VAL A 104 -0.78 -1.61 7.00
C VAL A 104 -1.31 -2.95 7.52
N LEU A 105 -2.54 -2.99 8.03
CA LEU A 105 -3.15 -4.19 8.62
C LEU A 105 -3.62 -5.20 7.56
N SER A 106 -4.35 -4.74 6.54
CA SER A 106 -5.00 -5.62 5.54
C SER A 106 -4.27 -5.71 4.21
N GLY A 107 -3.20 -4.94 4.05
CA GLY A 107 -2.52 -4.79 2.78
C GLY A 107 -3.26 -3.86 1.80
N HIS A 108 -2.56 -3.53 0.70
CA HIS A 108 -3.11 -2.65 -0.34
C HIS A 108 -4.33 -3.24 -1.06
N THR A 109 -4.48 -4.57 -1.08
CA THR A 109 -5.54 -5.26 -1.83
C THR A 109 -6.93 -4.88 -1.35
N LEU A 110 -7.16 -4.77 -0.04
CA LEU A 110 -8.44 -4.32 0.50
C LEU A 110 -8.69 -2.85 0.18
N TRP A 111 -7.71 -1.98 0.48
CA TRP A 111 -7.84 -0.56 0.22
C TRP A 111 -8.13 -0.26 -1.25
N ARG A 112 -7.39 -0.85 -2.18
CA ARG A 112 -7.59 -0.66 -3.63
C ARG A 112 -8.89 -1.23 -4.17
N ARG A 113 -9.58 -2.07 -3.40
CA ARG A 113 -10.95 -2.52 -3.73
C ARG A 113 -12.00 -1.50 -3.36
N ILE A 114 -11.85 -0.83 -2.20
CA ILE A 114 -12.87 0.07 -1.65
C ILE A 114 -12.54 1.56 -1.87
N CYS A 115 -11.33 1.91 -2.30
CA CYS A 115 -10.91 3.29 -2.54
C CYS A 115 -11.83 4.00 -3.53
N PRO A 116 -12.43 5.15 -3.16
CA PRO A 116 -13.34 5.90 -4.04
C PRO A 116 -12.70 6.29 -5.37
N LEU A 117 -11.44 6.72 -5.37
CA LEU A 117 -10.72 7.10 -6.60
C LEU A 117 -10.48 5.90 -7.53
N ALA A 118 -10.16 4.72 -6.94
CA ALA A 118 -10.00 3.49 -7.71
C ALA A 118 -11.34 3.02 -8.30
N PHE A 119 -12.44 3.21 -7.60
CA PHE A 119 -13.79 2.90 -8.05
C PHE A 119 -14.22 3.84 -9.18
N VAL A 120 -14.10 5.14 -8.97
CA VAL A 120 -14.50 6.18 -9.93
C VAL A 120 -13.68 6.11 -11.23
N SER A 121 -12.39 5.78 -11.16
CA SER A 121 -11.56 5.60 -12.36
C SER A 121 -12.05 4.49 -13.30
N GLN A 122 -12.93 3.59 -12.81
CA GLN A 122 -13.49 2.50 -13.60
C GLN A 122 -14.93 2.77 -14.07
N VAL A 123 -15.54 3.89 -13.67
CA VAL A 123 -16.93 4.24 -14.07
C VAL A 123 -17.07 4.31 -15.58
N THR A 124 -16.11 4.90 -16.27
CA THR A 124 -16.11 5.00 -17.74
C THR A 124 -16.15 3.63 -18.42
N ARG A 125 -15.54 2.61 -17.82
CA ARG A 125 -15.59 1.23 -18.29
C ARG A 125 -16.97 0.61 -18.07
N HIS A 126 -17.59 0.85 -16.92
CA HIS A 126 -18.92 0.35 -16.62
C HIS A 126 -19.98 0.95 -17.56
N LEU A 127 -19.80 2.24 -17.89
CA LEU A 127 -20.66 2.94 -18.84
C LEU A 127 -20.35 2.63 -20.31
N LYS A 128 -19.34 1.77 -20.58
CA LYS A 128 -18.83 1.48 -21.93
C LYS A 128 -18.40 2.73 -22.71
N TRP A 129 -18.06 3.79 -22.00
CA TRP A 129 -17.66 5.09 -22.53
C TRP A 129 -16.15 5.30 -22.38
N GLN A 130 -15.36 4.33 -22.82
CA GLN A 130 -13.90 4.45 -22.83
C GLN A 130 -13.39 4.85 -24.19
N ARG A 131 -12.26 5.59 -24.21
CA ARG A 131 -11.52 5.83 -25.43
C ARG A 131 -11.05 4.51 -26.02
N GLN A 132 -11.30 4.33 -27.32
CA GLN A 132 -10.89 3.16 -28.07
C GLN A 132 -9.96 3.56 -29.20
N GLN A 133 -8.97 2.73 -29.48
CA GLN A 133 -8.07 2.85 -30.63
C GLN A 133 -8.14 1.59 -31.46
N ARG A 134 -8.11 1.75 -32.78
CA ARG A 134 -8.06 0.64 -33.71
C ARG A 134 -6.66 0.03 -33.69
N GLY A 135 -6.55 -1.24 -33.32
CA GLY A 135 -5.29 -1.99 -33.34
C GLY A 135 -4.86 -2.35 -34.77
N PRO A 136 -3.61 -2.82 -34.96
CA PRO A 136 -3.12 -3.28 -36.26
C PRO A 136 -3.94 -4.42 -36.86
N ASP A 137 -4.60 -5.20 -36.01
CA ASP A 137 -5.52 -6.30 -36.36
C ASP A 137 -6.95 -5.83 -36.68
N GLY A 138 -7.19 -4.52 -36.76
CA GLY A 138 -8.50 -3.92 -37.06
C GLY A 138 -9.48 -3.88 -35.88
N HIS A 139 -9.18 -4.55 -34.75
CA HIS A 139 -10.03 -4.56 -33.58
C HIS A 139 -9.86 -3.31 -32.69
N TYR A 140 -10.98 -2.80 -32.16
CA TYR A 140 -10.96 -1.69 -31.21
C TYR A 140 -10.54 -2.15 -29.83
N ARG A 141 -9.52 -1.49 -29.26
CA ARG A 141 -8.97 -1.79 -27.93
C ARG A 141 -8.77 -0.51 -27.14
N VAL A 142 -8.89 -0.62 -25.82
CA VAL A 142 -8.53 0.48 -24.92
C VAL A 142 -6.99 0.66 -24.96
N PRO A 143 -6.49 1.88 -25.21
CA PRO A 143 -5.05 2.13 -25.26
C PRO A 143 -4.39 1.81 -23.92
N LYS A 144 -3.17 1.27 -23.98
CA LYS A 144 -2.36 0.93 -22.80
C LYS A 144 -1.21 1.91 -22.70
N ILE A 145 -0.79 2.18 -21.46
CA ILE A 145 0.48 2.85 -21.21
C ILE A 145 1.59 1.83 -21.48
N HIS A 146 2.39 2.10 -22.50
CA HIS A 146 3.49 1.21 -22.85
C HIS A 146 4.60 1.27 -21.80
N PRO A 147 5.18 0.14 -21.35
CA PRO A 147 6.24 0.12 -20.33
C PRO A 147 7.46 0.98 -20.69
N GLU A 148 7.79 1.06 -21.98
CA GLU A 148 8.93 1.84 -22.50
C GLU A 148 8.62 3.32 -22.75
N SER A 149 7.35 3.73 -22.66
CA SER A 149 6.98 5.14 -22.76
C SER A 149 7.59 5.96 -21.61
N PHE A 150 7.65 7.28 -21.78
CA PHE A 150 8.14 8.17 -20.73
C PHE A 150 7.41 7.93 -19.40
N LEU A 151 6.08 7.87 -19.43
CA LEU A 151 5.27 7.62 -18.25
C LEU A 151 5.49 6.20 -17.69
N GLY A 152 5.59 5.19 -18.56
CA GLY A 152 5.87 3.81 -18.15
C GLY A 152 7.18 3.67 -17.40
N ARG A 153 8.26 4.30 -17.90
CA ARG A 153 9.59 4.26 -17.28
C ARG A 153 9.72 5.10 -16.01
N HIS A 154 9.01 6.24 -15.93
CA HIS A 154 9.23 7.25 -14.88
C HIS A 154 8.05 7.39 -13.91
N HIS A 155 7.03 6.52 -13.99
CA HIS A 155 5.80 6.67 -13.19
C HIS A 155 6.07 6.77 -11.68
N VAL A 156 7.02 6.01 -11.14
CA VAL A 156 7.35 6.09 -9.70
C VAL A 156 7.88 7.47 -9.32
N ARG A 157 8.76 8.05 -10.15
CA ARG A 157 9.28 9.41 -9.92
C ARG A 157 8.17 10.44 -10.04
N PHE A 158 7.32 10.28 -11.07
CA PHE A 158 6.18 11.16 -11.29
C PHE A 158 5.20 11.13 -10.10
N GLN A 159 4.81 9.95 -9.64
CA GLN A 159 3.94 9.79 -8.47
C GLN A 159 4.58 10.35 -7.19
N THR A 160 5.89 10.15 -7.00
CA THR A 160 6.62 10.72 -5.85
C THR A 160 6.68 12.24 -5.93
N SER A 161 6.89 12.82 -7.11
CA SER A 161 6.84 14.28 -7.30
C SER A 161 5.46 14.84 -7.01
N LEU A 162 4.39 14.15 -7.46
CA LEU A 162 3.02 14.54 -7.11
C LEU A 162 2.73 14.42 -5.61
N LEU A 163 3.35 13.45 -4.92
CA LEU A 163 3.25 13.33 -3.46
C LEU A 163 3.89 14.54 -2.76
N VAL A 164 5.13 14.90 -3.15
CA VAL A 164 5.82 16.09 -2.59
C VAL A 164 5.01 17.36 -2.85
N LEU A 165 4.50 17.52 -4.06
CA LEU A 165 3.64 18.65 -4.44
C LEU A 165 2.35 18.67 -3.60
N GLY A 166 1.69 17.52 -3.43
CA GLY A 166 0.48 17.40 -2.60
C GLY A 166 0.73 17.72 -1.14
N LEU A 167 1.86 17.25 -0.58
CA LEU A 167 2.27 17.59 0.79
C LEU A 167 2.59 19.09 0.93
N SER A 168 3.23 19.69 -0.08
CA SER A 168 3.47 21.14 -0.11
C SER A 168 2.17 21.94 -0.14
N PHE A 169 1.23 21.59 -1.01
CA PHE A 169 -0.09 22.24 -1.04
C PHE A 169 -0.86 22.03 0.26
N ARG A 170 -0.73 20.85 0.85
CA ARG A 170 -1.35 20.60 2.16
C ARG A 170 -0.85 21.58 3.21
N LEU A 171 0.44 21.80 3.32
CA LEU A 171 1.04 22.73 4.28
C LEU A 171 0.80 24.20 3.93
N LEU A 172 0.63 24.53 2.65
CA LEU A 172 0.42 25.91 2.21
C LEU A 172 -1.02 26.39 2.40
N SER A 173 -2.02 25.57 2.06
CA SER A 173 -3.40 26.03 2.04
C SER A 173 -4.44 24.95 2.32
N VAL A 174 -4.25 23.73 1.82
CA VAL A 174 -5.29 22.69 1.82
C VAL A 174 -5.62 22.21 3.24
N ASN A 175 -4.72 22.42 4.16
CA ASN A 175 -4.87 22.01 5.54
C ASN A 175 -5.84 22.91 6.32
N SER A 176 -5.73 24.20 6.12
CA SER A 176 -6.47 25.25 6.84
C SER A 176 -7.72 25.71 6.09
N ASN A 177 -7.74 25.60 4.75
CA ASN A 177 -8.85 26.13 3.95
C ASN A 177 -9.75 24.98 3.44
N PRO A 178 -11.03 24.89 3.86
CA PRO A 178 -11.95 23.86 3.44
C PRO A 178 -12.24 23.91 1.92
N HIS A 179 -12.31 25.11 1.32
CA HIS A 179 -12.54 25.24 -0.12
C HIS A 179 -11.34 24.73 -0.93
N ALA A 180 -10.10 24.99 -0.46
CA ALA A 180 -8.90 24.48 -1.09
C ALA A 180 -8.84 22.92 -1.03
N LEU A 181 -9.23 22.33 0.10
CA LEU A 181 -9.35 20.87 0.22
C LEU A 181 -10.46 20.33 -0.68
N ALA A 182 -11.63 20.95 -0.72
CA ALA A 182 -12.73 20.56 -1.60
C ALA A 182 -12.30 20.58 -3.07
N LEU A 183 -11.59 21.64 -3.50
CA LEU A 183 -11.05 21.75 -4.86
C LEU A 183 -10.03 20.66 -5.16
N LEU A 184 -9.13 20.35 -4.23
CA LEU A 184 -8.15 19.26 -4.38
C LEU A 184 -8.85 17.92 -4.55
N LEU A 185 -9.86 17.63 -3.70
CA LEU A 185 -10.61 16.36 -3.76
C LEU A 185 -11.43 16.24 -5.04
N LEU A 186 -12.08 17.31 -5.49
CA LEU A 186 -12.78 17.34 -6.78
C LEU A 186 -11.82 17.15 -7.95
N SER A 187 -10.67 17.84 -7.93
CA SER A 187 -9.65 17.71 -8.98
C SER A 187 -9.12 16.27 -9.07
N THR A 188 -8.87 15.63 -7.95
CA THR A 188 -8.41 14.23 -7.93
C THR A 188 -9.48 13.25 -8.43
N LEU A 189 -10.76 13.49 -8.11
CA LEU A 189 -11.88 12.72 -8.68
C LEU A 189 -11.94 12.88 -10.19
N PHE A 190 -11.94 14.12 -10.68
CA PHE A 190 -11.98 14.42 -12.11
C PHE A 190 -10.81 13.79 -12.85
N LEU A 191 -9.58 13.96 -12.36
CA LEU A 191 -8.38 13.37 -12.96
C LEU A 191 -8.43 11.84 -12.95
N SER A 192 -8.99 11.22 -11.91
CA SER A 192 -9.13 9.77 -11.87
C SER A 192 -10.10 9.24 -12.93
N VAL A 193 -11.21 9.95 -13.18
CA VAL A 193 -12.15 9.65 -14.29
C VAL A 193 -11.47 9.84 -15.65
N LEU A 194 -10.78 10.97 -15.83
CA LEU A 194 -10.09 11.30 -17.07
C LEU A 194 -9.03 10.25 -17.44
N VAL A 195 -8.20 9.86 -16.47
CA VAL A 195 -7.17 8.82 -16.67
C VAL A 195 -7.83 7.46 -16.95
N GLY A 196 -8.92 7.14 -16.25
CA GLY A 196 -9.72 5.93 -16.50
C GLY A 196 -10.35 5.90 -17.89
N TRP A 197 -10.76 7.05 -18.42
CA TRP A 197 -11.27 7.20 -19.77
C TRP A 197 -10.16 7.04 -20.82
N LEU A 198 -8.98 7.64 -20.58
CA LEU A 198 -7.86 7.63 -21.54
C LEU A 198 -7.23 6.24 -21.67
N TRP A 199 -6.94 5.55 -20.55
CA TRP A 199 -6.15 4.31 -20.52
C TRP A 199 -6.85 3.13 -19.88
N GLY A 200 -8.05 3.34 -19.34
CA GLY A 200 -8.87 2.30 -18.73
C GLY A 200 -8.31 1.69 -17.45
N GLY A 201 -9.07 0.76 -16.89
CA GLY A 201 -8.69 0.01 -15.70
C GLY A 201 -8.30 0.87 -14.50
N LYS A 202 -7.31 0.43 -13.74
CA LYS A 202 -6.73 1.17 -12.61
C LYS A 202 -5.46 1.95 -13.03
N ALA A 203 -5.42 2.50 -14.25
CA ALA A 203 -4.27 3.29 -14.71
C ALA A 203 -3.98 4.48 -13.79
N TRP A 204 -5.03 5.11 -13.24
CA TRP A 204 -4.87 6.13 -12.19
C TRP A 204 -3.99 5.64 -11.03
N CYS A 205 -4.35 4.51 -10.42
CA CYS A 205 -3.63 3.98 -9.26
C CYS A 205 -2.20 3.55 -9.59
N GLN A 206 -1.95 3.09 -10.82
CA GLN A 206 -0.66 2.55 -11.22
C GLN A 206 0.35 3.62 -11.65
N TYR A 207 -0.11 4.72 -12.26
CA TYR A 207 0.77 5.66 -12.91
C TYR A 207 0.67 7.10 -12.40
N PHE A 208 -0.46 7.49 -11.80
CA PHE A 208 -0.75 8.88 -11.46
C PHE A 208 -0.97 9.12 -9.97
N CYS A 209 -1.60 8.17 -9.26
CA CYS A 209 -1.96 8.37 -7.86
C CYS A 209 -0.72 8.61 -6.97
N PRO A 210 -0.63 9.75 -6.26
CA PRO A 210 0.50 10.03 -5.37
C PRO A 210 0.59 9.05 -4.19
N MET A 211 -0.53 8.39 -3.84
CA MET A 211 -0.55 7.35 -2.81
C MET A 211 0.00 6.01 -3.29
N GLY A 212 0.22 5.81 -4.60
CA GLY A 212 0.75 4.56 -5.14
C GLY A 212 2.11 4.15 -4.54
N PRO A 213 3.13 5.02 -4.52
CA PRO A 213 4.39 4.76 -3.83
C PRO A 213 4.21 4.53 -2.32
N VAL A 214 3.33 5.31 -1.67
CA VAL A 214 3.05 5.18 -0.22
C VAL A 214 2.48 3.80 0.09
N GLU A 215 1.48 3.34 -0.66
CA GLU A 215 0.93 2.00 -0.53
C GLU A 215 2.01 0.92 -0.67
N ALA A 216 2.87 1.03 -1.69
CA ALA A 216 3.96 0.09 -1.91
C ALA A 216 4.97 0.09 -0.75
N ILE A 217 5.34 1.25 -0.22
CA ILE A 217 6.24 1.41 0.91
C ILE A 217 5.65 0.79 2.19
N LEU A 218 4.39 1.09 2.49
CA LEU A 218 3.75 0.62 3.71
C LEU A 218 3.50 -0.90 3.73
N VAL A 219 3.25 -1.50 2.57
CA VAL A 219 3.02 -2.94 2.42
C VAL A 219 4.33 -3.73 2.39
N GLY A 220 5.38 -3.16 1.80
CA GLY A 220 6.66 -3.85 1.62
C GLY A 220 6.59 -5.01 0.62
N PRO A 221 7.53 -5.98 0.70
CA PRO A 221 7.59 -7.10 -0.23
C PRO A 221 6.45 -8.11 -0.04
N ALA A 222 6.00 -8.31 1.19
CA ALA A 222 4.99 -9.31 1.50
C ALA A 222 3.92 -8.71 2.41
N PRO A 223 2.71 -8.46 1.89
CA PRO A 223 1.60 -8.02 2.72
C PRO A 223 1.38 -9.02 3.84
N GLN A 224 1.11 -8.53 5.04
CA GLN A 224 0.89 -9.43 6.18
C GLN A 224 -0.33 -10.31 5.98
N TYR A 225 -1.32 -9.77 5.27
CA TYR A 225 -2.56 -10.44 4.96
C TYR A 225 -2.89 -10.26 3.48
N SER A 226 -2.95 -11.35 2.75
CA SER A 226 -3.59 -11.38 1.43
C SER A 226 -5.03 -11.85 1.65
N LEU A 227 -5.99 -11.04 1.20
CA LEU A 227 -7.38 -11.52 1.20
C LEU A 227 -7.47 -12.78 0.33
N PRO A 228 -8.13 -13.84 0.82
CA PRO A 228 -8.32 -15.03 0.02
C PRO A 228 -9.03 -14.66 -1.27
N ILE A 229 -8.47 -15.11 -2.38
CA ILE A 229 -9.10 -15.04 -3.68
C ILE A 229 -10.29 -16.01 -3.58
N GLY A 230 -11.49 -15.55 -3.92
CA GLY A 230 -12.71 -16.35 -3.79
C GLY A 230 -12.58 -17.73 -4.45
N ASP A 231 -13.41 -18.66 -4.04
CA ASP A 231 -13.38 -20.10 -4.40
C ASP A 231 -13.57 -20.33 -5.91
N GLY A 232 -12.64 -20.01 -6.75
CA GLY A 232 -12.55 -20.38 -8.18
C GLY A 232 -13.79 -20.40 -9.08
N LYS A 233 -14.97 -20.53 -8.49
CA LYS A 233 -16.24 -20.76 -9.19
C LYS A 233 -17.03 -19.50 -9.54
N LYS A 234 -16.62 -18.31 -9.07
CA LYS A 234 -17.30 -17.03 -9.39
C LYS A 234 -16.29 -16.06 -9.97
N ALA A 235 -16.60 -15.53 -11.13
CA ALA A 235 -15.84 -14.46 -11.75
C ALA A 235 -15.59 -13.35 -10.72
N LEU A 236 -14.33 -13.10 -10.41
CA LEU A 236 -13.92 -11.99 -9.56
C LEU A 236 -14.26 -10.71 -10.32
N SER A 237 -14.91 -9.77 -9.64
CA SER A 237 -15.30 -8.54 -10.30
C SER A 237 -14.08 -7.72 -10.70
N GLN A 238 -14.34 -6.78 -11.60
CA GLN A 238 -13.35 -5.83 -12.09
C GLN A 238 -12.79 -4.93 -10.99
N SER A 239 -13.49 -4.78 -9.86
CA SER A 239 -13.01 -4.07 -8.68
C SER A 239 -11.73 -4.69 -8.11
N THR A 240 -11.52 -5.99 -8.33
CA THR A 240 -10.34 -6.72 -7.87
C THR A 240 -9.24 -6.84 -8.91
N CYS A 241 -9.50 -6.43 -10.16
CA CYS A 241 -8.60 -6.66 -11.31
C CYS A 241 -8.20 -8.12 -11.54
N ARG A 242 -8.98 -9.07 -11.03
CA ARG A 242 -8.72 -10.52 -11.10
C ARG A 242 -9.95 -11.25 -11.62
N THR A 243 -9.71 -12.34 -12.32
CA THR A 243 -10.70 -13.33 -12.70
C THR A 243 -10.06 -14.70 -12.64
N VAL A 244 -10.89 -15.73 -12.72
CA VAL A 244 -10.42 -17.12 -12.77
C VAL A 244 -10.69 -17.65 -14.17
N ASN A 245 -9.69 -18.26 -14.81
CA ASN A 245 -9.86 -18.91 -16.10
C ASN A 245 -10.47 -20.32 -15.93
N GLN A 246 -10.72 -21.00 -17.05
CA GLN A 246 -11.29 -22.37 -17.05
C GLN A 246 -10.42 -23.40 -16.32
N ALA A 247 -9.11 -23.12 -16.16
CA ALA A 247 -8.16 -23.96 -15.45
C ALA A 247 -7.99 -23.58 -13.98
N ASP A 248 -8.96 -22.88 -13.39
CA ASP A 248 -8.99 -22.41 -12.00
C ASP A 248 -7.79 -21.51 -11.61
N GLN A 249 -7.16 -20.88 -12.60
CA GLN A 249 -6.01 -19.99 -12.39
C GLN A 249 -6.48 -18.55 -12.29
N VAL A 250 -5.93 -17.82 -11.33
CA VAL A 250 -6.18 -16.37 -11.18
C VAL A 250 -5.43 -15.61 -12.26
N VAL A 251 -6.18 -15.03 -13.17
CA VAL A 251 -5.65 -14.23 -14.28
C VAL A 251 -6.08 -12.76 -14.17
N LYS A 252 -5.41 -11.89 -14.92
CA LYS A 252 -5.75 -10.47 -14.97
C LYS A 252 -7.09 -10.25 -15.64
N ALA A 253 -8.05 -9.69 -14.93
CA ALA A 253 -9.32 -9.22 -15.52
C ALA A 253 -9.13 -7.89 -16.27
N CYS A 254 -8.16 -7.08 -15.86
CA CYS A 254 -7.86 -5.79 -16.48
C CYS A 254 -6.67 -5.93 -17.43
N VAL A 255 -6.89 -5.58 -18.70
CA VAL A 255 -5.89 -5.72 -19.78
C VAL A 255 -5.00 -4.49 -19.92
N THR A 256 -5.32 -3.41 -19.20
CA THR A 256 -4.71 -2.08 -19.38
C THR A 256 -3.64 -1.75 -18.36
N CYS A 257 -3.44 -2.58 -17.35
CA CYS A 257 -2.48 -2.33 -16.29
C CYS A 257 -1.09 -2.87 -16.60
N GLN A 258 -0.11 -2.34 -15.87
CA GLN A 258 1.27 -2.78 -15.87
C GLN A 258 1.39 -4.24 -15.37
N SER A 259 2.34 -4.98 -15.92
CA SER A 259 2.71 -6.32 -15.44
C SER A 259 4.19 -6.29 -15.02
N PRO A 260 4.54 -6.82 -13.83
CA PRO A 260 3.65 -7.43 -12.85
C PRO A 260 2.82 -6.41 -12.07
N CYS A 261 1.57 -6.77 -11.78
CA CYS A 261 0.63 -5.86 -11.14
C CYS A 261 0.60 -6.08 -9.62
N ILE A 262 0.72 -5.00 -8.85
CA ILE A 262 0.66 -5.02 -7.38
C ILE A 262 -0.66 -5.63 -6.85
N ASP A 263 -1.78 -5.46 -7.56
CA ASP A 263 -3.08 -6.00 -7.15
C ASP A 263 -3.18 -7.53 -7.33
N ILE A 264 -2.33 -8.11 -8.16
CA ILE A 264 -2.31 -9.56 -8.42
C ILE A 264 -1.23 -10.24 -7.58
N ASP A 265 -0.02 -9.69 -7.64
CA ASP A 265 1.14 -10.22 -6.94
C ASP A 265 2.03 -9.05 -6.51
N ALA A 266 1.82 -8.62 -5.27
CA ALA A 266 2.53 -7.47 -4.70
C ALA A 266 4.03 -7.72 -4.61
N GLU A 267 4.42 -8.95 -4.29
CA GLU A 267 5.82 -9.30 -4.15
C GLU A 267 6.53 -9.37 -5.49
N SER A 268 5.87 -9.91 -6.52
CA SER A 268 6.37 -9.85 -7.89
C SER A 268 6.59 -8.41 -8.33
N SER A 269 5.60 -7.54 -8.08
CA SER A 269 5.71 -6.11 -8.38
C SER A 269 6.86 -5.44 -7.62
N TYR A 270 7.06 -5.79 -6.34
CA TYR A 270 8.13 -5.26 -5.51
C TYR A 270 9.52 -5.61 -6.09
N TRP A 271 9.77 -6.90 -6.37
CA TRP A 271 11.05 -7.35 -6.89
C TRP A 271 11.32 -6.82 -8.31
N TYR A 272 10.29 -6.75 -9.15
CA TYR A 272 10.37 -6.18 -10.49
C TYR A 272 10.76 -4.69 -10.47
N ASN A 273 10.04 -3.89 -9.70
CA ASN A 273 10.30 -2.46 -9.61
C ASN A 273 11.69 -2.16 -9.04
N GLN A 274 12.20 -3.05 -8.19
CA GLN A 274 13.56 -2.94 -7.68
C GLN A 274 14.63 -3.01 -8.76
N VAL A 275 14.44 -3.88 -9.73
CA VAL A 275 15.42 -4.12 -10.81
C VAL A 275 15.30 -3.05 -11.90
N ILE A 276 14.07 -2.74 -12.31
CA ILE A 276 13.84 -1.92 -13.51
C ILE A 276 13.77 -0.43 -13.19
N HIS A 277 13.17 -0.05 -12.07
CA HIS A 277 12.94 1.36 -11.76
C HIS A 277 13.89 1.90 -10.70
N LYS A 278 14.97 2.57 -11.15
CA LYS A 278 15.94 3.25 -10.23
C LYS A 278 15.25 4.24 -9.27
N GLY A 279 14.18 4.90 -9.70
CA GLY A 279 13.38 5.79 -8.86
C GLY A 279 12.64 5.11 -7.70
N PHE A 280 12.44 3.81 -7.77
CA PHE A 280 11.75 3.03 -6.74
C PHE A 280 12.52 3.04 -5.40
N THR A 281 13.81 2.77 -5.42
CA THR A 281 14.65 2.81 -4.21
C THR A 281 14.73 4.23 -3.64
N LEU A 282 14.84 5.24 -4.50
CA LEU A 282 14.87 6.64 -4.07
C LEU A 282 13.56 7.04 -3.37
N ALA A 283 12.40 6.68 -3.93
CA ALA A 283 11.11 6.94 -3.30
C ALA A 283 11.01 6.31 -1.90
N TRP A 284 11.54 5.08 -1.74
CA TRP A 284 11.56 4.38 -0.45
C TRP A 284 12.43 5.08 0.60
N TRP A 285 13.65 5.42 0.22
CA TRP A 285 14.62 6.03 1.13
C TRP A 285 14.27 7.48 1.49
N SER A 286 13.59 8.20 0.61
CA SER A 286 13.14 9.57 0.85
C SER A 286 11.92 9.67 1.75
N TYR A 287 11.07 8.64 1.76
CA TYR A 287 9.76 8.71 2.39
C TYR A 287 9.78 8.98 3.92
N PRO A 288 10.63 8.34 4.75
CA PRO A 288 10.71 8.68 6.18
C PRO A 288 11.05 10.14 6.44
N GLY A 289 11.96 10.71 5.63
CA GLY A 289 12.34 12.11 5.73
C GLY A 289 11.24 13.06 5.29
N LEU A 290 10.50 12.71 4.25
CA LEU A 290 9.30 13.45 3.83
C LEU A 290 8.26 13.50 4.96
N VAL A 291 7.97 12.35 5.58
CA VAL A 291 7.00 12.26 6.68
C VAL A 291 7.46 13.07 7.88
N LEU A 292 8.73 12.93 8.29
CA LEU A 292 9.29 13.66 9.42
C LEU A 292 9.27 15.17 9.18
N SER A 293 9.79 15.62 8.04
CA SER A 293 9.82 17.05 7.71
C SER A 293 8.43 17.64 7.60
N PHE A 294 7.47 16.89 7.02
CA PHE A 294 6.09 17.31 6.96
C PHE A 294 5.55 17.64 8.35
N PHE A 295 5.71 16.75 9.32
CA PHE A 295 5.18 16.97 10.67
C PHE A 295 5.97 18.03 11.44
N LEU A 296 7.29 18.12 11.27
CA LEU A 296 8.09 19.17 11.89
C LEU A 296 7.68 20.56 11.38
N ILE A 297 7.47 20.71 10.07
CA ILE A 297 7.01 21.98 9.50
C ILE A 297 5.60 22.30 10.01
N LEU A 298 4.72 21.30 10.02
CA LEU A 298 3.36 21.45 10.49
C LEU A 298 3.31 21.99 11.93
N GLN A 299 4.17 21.47 12.82
CA GLN A 299 4.30 21.95 14.19
C GLN A 299 4.95 23.34 14.29
N SER A 300 5.84 23.68 13.35
CA SER A 300 6.56 24.96 13.35
C SER A 300 5.71 26.13 12.83
N LEU A 301 4.72 25.83 11.97
CA LEU A 301 3.86 26.86 11.39
C LEU A 301 2.86 27.43 12.38
N ASP A 302 2.62 26.75 13.50
CA ASP A 302 1.74 27.22 14.57
C ASP A 302 2.41 27.07 15.95
N PRO A 303 3.35 27.97 16.30
CA PRO A 303 4.10 27.86 17.53
C PRO A 303 3.27 28.19 18.80
N SER A 304 2.10 28.82 18.63
CA SER A 304 1.28 29.27 19.78
C SER A 304 0.51 28.16 20.49
N ASP A 305 0.32 26.98 19.80
CA ASP A 305 -0.46 25.91 20.38
C ASP A 305 -0.04 24.52 19.86
N ALA A 306 0.99 23.94 20.46
CA ALA A 306 1.33 22.52 20.23
C ALA A 306 0.13 21.58 20.53
N GLN A 307 -0.82 22.01 21.36
CA GLN A 307 -2.09 21.33 21.57
C GLN A 307 -3.05 21.48 20.39
N TYR A 308 -2.98 22.58 19.64
CA TYR A 308 -3.80 22.80 18.44
C TYR A 308 -3.41 21.87 17.30
N VAL A 309 -2.13 21.64 17.08
CA VAL A 309 -1.65 20.70 16.06
C VAL A 309 -2.07 19.27 16.40
N SER A 310 -2.00 18.89 17.67
CA SER A 310 -2.44 17.57 18.14
C SER A 310 -3.97 17.39 18.08
N ARG A 311 -4.74 18.49 18.13
CA ARG A 311 -6.21 18.48 18.05
C ARG A 311 -6.77 18.75 16.65
N GLY A 312 -5.92 18.99 15.65
CA GLY A 312 -6.34 19.22 14.27
C GLY A 312 -6.88 20.63 13.99
N ASN A 313 -6.75 21.55 14.91
CA ASN A 313 -7.00 22.97 14.67
C ASN A 313 -5.81 23.56 13.90
N TRP A 314 -6.02 23.78 12.66
CA TRP A 314 -5.02 24.13 11.66
C TRP A 314 -5.30 25.55 11.21
N ALA A 315 -4.32 26.42 11.36
CA ALA A 315 -4.27 27.81 10.95
C ALA A 315 -5.64 28.46 10.59
N THR A 316 -6.09 29.32 11.45
CA THR A 316 -7.40 30.00 11.37
C THR A 316 -7.46 31.12 10.33
N ASP A 317 -6.36 31.41 9.62
CA ASP A 317 -6.32 32.49 8.62
C ASP A 317 -7.05 32.09 7.35
N SER A 318 -8.16 32.76 7.09
CA SER A 318 -9.01 32.59 5.93
C SER A 318 -8.41 33.18 4.63
N ASP A 319 -7.37 33.97 4.73
CA ASP A 319 -6.74 34.60 3.56
C ASP A 319 -5.65 33.73 2.94
N LEU A 320 -5.97 33.15 1.78
CA LEU A 320 -5.07 32.30 1.02
C LEU A 320 -3.74 33.00 0.65
N ASN A 321 -3.78 34.30 0.34
CA ASN A 321 -2.59 35.05 -0.07
C ASN A 321 -1.64 35.26 1.12
N SER A 322 -2.17 35.53 2.30
CA SER A 322 -1.36 35.69 3.52
C SER A 322 -0.68 34.39 3.90
N GLN A 323 -1.35 33.24 3.72
CA GLN A 323 -0.79 31.91 4.01
C GLN A 323 0.35 31.50 3.06
N ILE A 324 0.21 31.79 1.77
CA ILE A 324 1.18 31.38 0.75
C ILE A 324 2.43 32.28 0.77
N LEU A 325 2.24 33.58 0.96
CA LEU A 325 3.32 34.58 0.83
C LEU A 325 3.91 35.00 2.17
N SER A 326 3.29 34.66 3.31
CA SER A 326 3.83 35.03 4.61
C SER A 326 5.22 34.43 4.82
N PRO A 327 6.16 35.21 5.37
CA PRO A 327 7.50 34.73 5.65
C PRO A 327 7.49 33.67 6.77
N VAL A 328 8.36 32.68 6.64
CA VAL A 328 8.66 31.74 7.73
C VAL A 328 9.91 32.22 8.44
N HIS A 329 9.77 32.57 9.69
CA HIS A 329 10.90 32.93 10.55
C HIS A 329 11.63 31.66 11.03
N LEU A 330 12.30 30.94 10.12
CA LEU A 330 13.03 29.71 10.43
C LEU A 330 14.26 29.95 11.30
N ILE A 331 14.86 31.14 11.18
CA ILE A 331 15.98 31.62 12.00
C ILE A 331 15.68 33.10 12.26
N PRO A 332 15.59 33.53 13.53
CA PRO A 332 15.38 34.92 13.82
C PRO A 332 16.46 35.76 13.09
N GLN A 333 16.03 36.67 12.23
CA GLN A 333 16.83 37.73 11.58
C GLN A 333 17.65 37.34 10.32
N LEU A 334 17.62 36.10 9.78
CA LEU A 334 18.54 35.81 8.66
C LEU A 334 17.88 35.68 7.28
N LEU A 335 16.65 35.18 7.15
CA LEU A 335 15.99 34.96 5.85
C LEU A 335 14.47 34.95 5.97
N ASP A 336 13.83 36.04 5.53
CA ASP A 336 12.38 36.12 5.32
C ASP A 336 12.04 35.56 3.93
N LEU A 337 11.96 34.23 3.81
CA LEU A 337 11.55 33.59 2.57
C LEU A 337 10.05 33.22 2.59
N PRO A 338 9.34 33.39 1.46
CA PRO A 338 7.95 32.98 1.35
C PRO A 338 7.75 31.50 1.66
N ARG A 339 6.67 31.15 2.37
CA ARG A 339 6.29 29.75 2.66
C ARG A 339 6.25 28.90 1.39
N LEU A 340 5.85 29.49 0.27
CA LEU A 340 5.83 28.83 -1.05
C LEU A 340 7.16 28.20 -1.44
N ILE A 341 8.29 28.82 -1.05
CA ILE A 341 9.64 28.32 -1.35
C ILE A 341 10.16 27.45 -0.22
N VAL A 342 9.99 27.90 1.03
CA VAL A 342 10.56 27.23 2.20
C VAL A 342 9.98 25.83 2.41
N ILE A 343 8.67 25.66 2.25
CA ILE A 343 7.99 24.39 2.52
C ILE A 343 8.46 23.27 1.56
N PRO A 344 8.43 23.44 0.22
CA PRO A 344 8.94 22.42 -0.67
C PRO A 344 10.43 22.12 -0.45
N LEU A 345 11.25 23.15 -0.21
CA LEU A 345 12.69 22.98 0.06
C LEU A 345 12.94 22.18 1.34
N ALA A 346 12.22 22.46 2.41
CA ALA A 346 12.36 21.75 3.67
C ALA A 346 11.91 20.28 3.56
N LEU A 347 10.83 20.00 2.80
CA LEU A 347 10.42 18.63 2.49
C LEU A 347 11.49 17.88 1.70
N LEU A 348 12.07 18.52 0.67
CA LEU A 348 13.13 17.94 -0.13
C LEU A 348 14.43 17.76 0.66
N LEU A 349 14.75 18.69 1.58
CA LEU A 349 15.90 18.57 2.47
C LEU A 349 15.75 17.34 3.38
N GLY A 350 14.63 17.18 4.05
CA GLY A 350 14.38 16.01 4.89
C GLY A 350 14.41 14.70 4.11
N ALA A 351 13.83 14.67 2.91
CA ALA A 351 13.94 13.56 1.99
C ALA A 351 15.40 13.24 1.66
N SER A 352 16.22 14.26 1.35
CA SER A 352 17.62 14.13 1.00
C SER A 352 18.47 13.60 2.17
N VAL A 353 18.18 14.06 3.39
CA VAL A 353 18.86 13.58 4.60
C VAL A 353 18.64 12.07 4.78
N THR A 354 17.41 11.59 4.69
CA THR A 354 17.15 10.16 4.86
C THR A 354 17.69 9.32 3.70
N VAL A 355 17.67 9.82 2.48
CA VAL A 355 18.35 9.19 1.34
C VAL A 355 19.83 9.03 1.62
N SER A 356 20.49 10.08 2.14
CA SER A 356 21.91 10.05 2.49
C SER A 356 22.21 9.04 3.60
N VAL A 357 21.34 8.97 4.63
CA VAL A 357 21.47 7.98 5.73
C VAL A 357 21.35 6.56 5.16
N PHE A 358 20.32 6.27 4.35
CA PHE A 358 20.15 4.92 3.79
C PHE A 358 21.23 4.57 2.76
N PHE A 359 21.73 5.55 2.01
CA PHE A 359 22.87 5.36 1.13
C PHE A 359 24.14 5.01 1.92
N PHE A 360 24.39 5.68 3.05
CA PHE A 360 25.49 5.37 3.95
C PHE A 360 25.35 3.94 4.52
N LEU A 361 24.17 3.56 5.02
CA LEU A 361 23.91 2.22 5.54
C LEU A 361 24.11 1.14 4.46
N TYR A 362 23.67 1.41 3.24
CA TYR A 362 23.89 0.52 2.12
C TYR A 362 25.37 0.39 1.74
N ARG A 363 26.08 1.52 1.62
CA ARG A 363 27.43 1.56 1.06
C ARG A 363 28.52 1.18 2.07
N TYR A 364 28.36 1.60 3.33
CA TYR A 364 29.41 1.47 4.35
C TYR A 364 29.06 0.47 5.46
N ALA A 365 27.80 0.31 5.83
CA ALA A 365 27.38 -0.66 6.83
C ALA A 365 27.05 -2.05 6.22
N GLY A 366 27.18 -2.23 4.91
CA GLY A 366 27.00 -3.52 4.23
C GLY A 366 25.54 -4.03 4.20
N LEU A 367 24.57 -3.15 4.48
CA LEU A 367 23.15 -3.54 4.40
C LEU A 367 22.70 -3.66 2.94
N SER A 368 21.92 -4.68 2.62
CA SER A 368 21.33 -4.79 1.29
C SER A 368 20.30 -3.67 1.04
N GLN A 369 20.08 -3.30 -0.23
CA GLN A 369 19.03 -2.33 -0.59
C GLN A 369 17.65 -2.72 -0.07
N HIS A 370 17.36 -4.03 -0.06
CA HIS A 370 16.13 -4.56 0.50
C HIS A 370 15.98 -4.26 1.99
N ARG A 371 17.04 -4.53 2.79
CA ARG A 371 17.04 -4.23 4.24
C ARG A 371 16.91 -2.74 4.52
N CYS A 372 17.59 -1.88 3.76
CA CYS A 372 17.42 -0.43 3.86
C CYS A 372 15.98 0.01 3.58
N ARG A 373 15.29 -0.60 2.61
CA ARG A 373 13.86 -0.30 2.35
C ARG A 373 12.96 -0.75 3.48
N LEU A 374 13.20 -1.92 4.06
CA LEU A 374 12.44 -2.38 5.23
C LEU A 374 12.61 -1.45 6.43
N LEU A 375 13.83 -0.97 6.68
CA LEU A 375 14.09 0.03 7.71
C LEU A 375 13.39 1.36 7.40
N ALA A 376 13.37 1.79 6.14
CA ALA A 376 12.63 2.98 5.73
C ALA A 376 11.12 2.84 5.98
N THR A 377 10.52 1.69 5.65
CA THR A 377 9.12 1.39 5.97
C THR A 377 8.86 1.43 7.48
N PHE A 378 9.71 0.77 8.26
CA PHE A 378 9.62 0.75 9.72
C PHE A 378 9.69 2.17 10.31
N SER A 379 10.68 2.96 9.88
CA SER A 379 10.86 4.33 10.35
C SER A 379 9.66 5.22 9.96
N ALA A 380 9.21 5.15 8.70
CA ALA A 380 8.09 5.96 8.23
C ALA A 380 6.78 5.68 8.98
N LEU A 381 6.48 4.41 9.25
CA LEU A 381 5.29 4.01 10.01
C LEU A 381 5.33 4.56 11.43
N ASN A 382 6.46 4.38 12.12
CA ASN A 382 6.56 4.82 13.51
C ASN A 382 6.61 6.35 13.62
N ILE A 383 7.26 7.06 12.70
CA ILE A 383 7.22 8.52 12.63
C ILE A 383 5.77 8.98 12.41
N PHE A 384 5.09 8.43 11.39
CA PHE A 384 3.72 8.83 11.09
C PHE A 384 2.81 8.70 12.31
N PHE A 385 2.75 7.53 12.95
CA PHE A 385 1.88 7.30 14.11
C PHE A 385 2.37 7.95 15.41
N SER A 386 3.59 8.48 15.45
CA SER A 386 4.05 9.32 16.55
C SER A 386 3.48 10.75 16.49
N TYR A 387 3.18 11.23 15.29
CA TYR A 387 2.74 12.61 15.05
C TYR A 387 1.29 12.72 14.54
N ALA A 388 0.74 11.69 13.88
CA ALA A 388 -0.61 11.72 13.31
C ALA A 388 -1.67 11.41 14.38
N ASP A 389 -1.87 12.33 15.32
CA ASP A 389 -2.54 12.06 16.59
C ASP A 389 -3.81 12.89 16.93
N PRO A 390 -4.45 13.63 16.00
CA PRO A 390 -5.51 14.56 16.45
C PRO A 390 -6.71 13.86 17.10
N LEU A 391 -7.24 12.78 16.51
CA LEU A 391 -8.38 12.03 17.07
C LEU A 391 -7.97 10.90 18.02
N ILE A 392 -6.79 10.36 17.83
CA ILE A 392 -6.22 9.34 18.72
C ILE A 392 -5.86 9.98 20.06
N GLY A 393 -5.24 11.17 20.04
CA GLY A 393 -4.89 11.93 21.24
C GLY A 393 -6.10 12.36 22.07
N SER A 394 -7.25 12.63 21.43
CA SER A 394 -8.49 12.96 22.12
C SER A 394 -9.09 11.78 22.91
N ALA A 395 -8.79 10.55 22.50
CA ALA A 395 -9.22 9.35 23.22
C ALA A 395 -8.44 9.09 24.52
N GLY A 396 -7.45 9.93 24.82
CA GLY A 396 -6.65 9.91 26.04
C GLY A 396 -5.27 9.25 25.90
N PRO A 397 -4.35 9.56 26.82
CA PRO A 397 -2.94 9.18 26.70
C PRO A 397 -2.71 7.66 26.70
N MET A 398 -3.54 6.89 27.39
CA MET A 398 -3.42 5.44 27.46
C MET A 398 -3.78 4.76 26.13
N ILE A 399 -4.83 5.25 25.44
CA ILE A 399 -5.25 4.71 24.14
C ILE A 399 -4.22 5.08 23.08
N THR A 400 -3.74 6.31 23.09
CA THR A 400 -2.66 6.78 22.22
C THR A 400 -1.40 5.91 22.36
N LEU A 401 -0.97 5.68 23.60
CA LEU A 401 0.18 4.80 23.88
C LEU A 401 -0.07 3.38 23.38
N ALA A 402 -1.25 2.83 23.60
CA ALA A 402 -1.61 1.48 23.15
C ALA A 402 -1.54 1.35 21.62
N ILE A 403 -2.06 2.34 20.87
CA ILE A 403 -1.99 2.35 19.40
C ILE A 403 -0.54 2.45 18.92
N ARG A 404 0.26 3.34 19.50
CA ARG A 404 1.69 3.47 19.16
C ARG A 404 2.47 2.17 19.42
N LEU A 405 2.22 1.52 20.55
CA LEU A 405 2.81 0.21 20.86
C LEU A 405 2.36 -0.88 19.88
N LEU A 406 1.09 -0.90 19.50
CA LEU A 406 0.57 -1.84 18.48
C LEU A 406 1.24 -1.61 17.13
N VAL A 407 1.38 -0.37 16.69
CA VAL A 407 2.08 -0.03 15.44
C VAL A 407 3.55 -0.43 15.51
N LEU A 408 4.22 -0.18 16.63
CA LEU A 408 5.63 -0.58 16.83
C LEU A 408 5.79 -2.10 16.78
N LEU A 409 4.95 -2.85 17.48
CA LEU A 409 4.97 -4.33 17.47
C LEU A 409 4.69 -4.87 16.07
N PHE A 410 3.72 -4.28 15.38
CA PHE A 410 3.34 -4.70 14.06
C PHE A 410 4.43 -4.41 13.02
N SER A 411 4.98 -3.20 13.02
CA SER A 411 6.07 -2.81 12.11
C SER A 411 7.35 -3.61 12.37
N THR A 412 7.66 -3.91 13.65
CA THR A 412 8.76 -4.80 14.03
C THR A 412 8.54 -6.22 13.49
N ARG A 413 7.33 -6.77 13.60
CA ARG A 413 7.00 -8.09 13.05
C ARG A 413 7.14 -8.11 11.53
N LEU A 414 6.68 -7.06 10.84
CA LEU A 414 6.84 -6.91 9.39
C LEU A 414 8.32 -6.89 8.99
N LEU A 415 9.11 -6.12 9.71
CA LEU A 415 10.56 -6.03 9.53
C LEU A 415 11.22 -7.40 9.70
N MET A 416 10.97 -8.08 10.82
CA MET A 416 11.59 -9.38 11.13
C MET A 416 11.19 -10.47 10.15
N ARG A 417 9.92 -10.50 9.72
CA ARG A 417 9.41 -11.48 8.75
C ARG A 417 10.09 -11.34 7.39
N SER A 418 10.31 -10.10 6.97
CA SER A 418 10.83 -9.79 5.63
C SER A 418 12.35 -9.63 5.58
N TRP A 419 13.05 -9.58 6.71
CA TRP A 419 14.48 -9.24 6.83
C TRP A 419 15.41 -10.13 5.99
N ASN A 420 15.13 -11.43 6.00
CA ASN A 420 15.93 -12.43 5.30
C ASN A 420 15.26 -12.92 4.01
N ARG A 421 14.14 -12.28 3.59
CA ARG A 421 13.48 -12.65 2.36
C ARG A 421 14.23 -12.04 1.19
N ASP A 422 14.49 -12.85 0.16
CA ASP A 422 15.13 -12.41 -1.06
C ASP A 422 14.32 -12.81 -2.30
N ARG A 423 14.72 -12.29 -3.46
CA ARG A 423 14.07 -12.58 -4.75
C ARG A 423 14.14 -14.07 -5.09
N GLY A 424 15.25 -14.72 -4.80
CA GLY A 424 15.41 -16.15 -5.07
C GLY A 424 14.44 -17.01 -4.29
N GLN A 425 14.26 -16.74 -3.01
CA GLN A 425 13.26 -17.44 -2.18
C GLN A 425 11.83 -17.21 -2.68
N TYR A 426 11.49 -15.98 -3.07
CA TYR A 426 10.20 -15.68 -3.66
C TYR A 426 9.95 -16.47 -4.95
N LEU A 427 10.91 -16.48 -5.86
CA LEU A 427 10.79 -17.18 -7.13
C LEU A 427 10.72 -18.70 -6.93
N TYR A 428 11.50 -19.25 -6.01
CA TYR A 428 11.44 -20.67 -5.69
C TYR A 428 10.09 -21.06 -5.05
N GLU A 429 9.53 -20.22 -4.16
CA GLU A 429 8.17 -20.42 -3.63
C GLU A 429 7.13 -20.43 -4.76
N LYS A 430 7.29 -19.56 -5.74
CA LYS A 430 6.42 -19.49 -6.91
C LYS A 430 6.52 -20.76 -7.79
N VAL A 431 7.71 -21.30 -7.95
CA VAL A 431 7.92 -22.59 -8.62
C VAL A 431 7.15 -23.70 -7.91
N LEU A 432 7.25 -23.79 -6.59
CA LEU A 432 6.56 -24.80 -5.81
C LEU A 432 5.03 -24.64 -5.82
N LEU A 433 4.53 -23.40 -5.82
CA LEU A 433 3.10 -23.10 -5.95
C LEU A 433 2.57 -23.45 -7.34
N SER A 434 3.34 -23.16 -8.39
CA SER A 434 3.02 -23.57 -9.75
C SER A 434 2.98 -25.09 -9.87
N PHE A 435 4.00 -25.77 -9.33
CA PHE A 435 4.06 -27.23 -9.27
C PHE A 435 2.80 -27.80 -8.59
N HIS A 436 2.47 -27.33 -7.37
CA HIS A 436 1.30 -27.81 -6.63
C HIS A 436 -0.02 -27.63 -7.41
N ARG A 437 -0.20 -26.50 -8.07
CA ARG A 437 -1.36 -26.23 -8.94
C ARG A 437 -1.47 -27.22 -10.09
N HIS A 438 -0.36 -27.45 -10.79
CA HIS A 438 -0.35 -28.38 -11.91
C HIS A 438 -0.57 -29.83 -11.48
N VAL A 439 -0.07 -30.21 -10.29
CA VAL A 439 -0.35 -31.53 -9.71
C VAL A 439 -1.83 -31.70 -9.43
N LEU A 440 -2.46 -30.77 -8.73
CA LEU A 440 -3.89 -30.83 -8.42
C LEU A 440 -4.78 -30.85 -9.67
N HIS A 441 -4.34 -30.21 -10.75
CA HIS A 441 -5.11 -30.13 -11.98
C HIS A 441 -4.93 -31.38 -12.88
N HIS A 442 -3.72 -31.90 -12.98
CA HIS A 442 -3.42 -32.98 -13.92
C HIS A 442 -3.30 -34.35 -13.27
N PHE A 443 -3.09 -34.43 -11.96
CA PHE A 443 -2.85 -35.64 -11.19
C PHE A 443 -3.54 -35.63 -9.83
N PRO A 444 -4.88 -35.40 -9.78
CA PRO A 444 -5.60 -35.25 -8.52
C PRO A 444 -5.55 -36.50 -7.63
N ASP A 445 -5.40 -37.69 -8.25
CA ASP A 445 -5.41 -39.00 -7.57
C ASP A 445 -4.09 -39.32 -6.89
N VAL A 446 -3.01 -38.62 -7.23
CA VAL A 446 -1.65 -38.91 -6.75
C VAL A 446 -1.36 -38.27 -5.39
N ILE A 447 -2.08 -37.23 -5.00
CA ILE A 447 -1.76 -36.48 -3.79
C ILE A 447 -3.02 -36.18 -2.97
N PRO A 448 -2.98 -36.46 -1.65
CA PRO A 448 -4.01 -35.97 -0.74
C PRO A 448 -4.00 -34.44 -0.78
N THR A 449 -5.19 -33.88 -0.85
CA THR A 449 -5.41 -32.41 -0.86
C THR A 449 -4.81 -31.80 0.39
N ILE A 450 -3.64 -31.20 0.30
CA ILE A 450 -3.08 -30.42 1.38
C ILE A 450 -3.67 -29.01 1.26
N PRO A 451 -4.55 -28.57 2.19
CA PRO A 451 -5.10 -27.24 2.12
C PRO A 451 -3.98 -26.24 2.38
N LEU A 452 -3.57 -25.51 1.34
CA LEU A 452 -2.67 -24.37 1.50
C LEU A 452 -3.46 -23.23 2.14
N SER A 453 -3.21 -22.96 3.40
CA SER A 453 -3.81 -21.82 4.07
C SER A 453 -3.10 -20.52 3.67
N PRO A 454 -3.84 -19.50 3.21
CA PRO A 454 -3.27 -18.17 2.94
C PRO A 454 -2.67 -17.52 4.19
N THR A 455 -2.98 -18.07 5.37
CA THR A 455 -2.51 -17.57 6.67
C THR A 455 -1.20 -18.22 7.13
N TRP A 456 -0.71 -19.23 6.40
CA TRP A 456 0.50 -19.92 6.80
C TRP A 456 1.72 -19.03 6.65
N SER A 457 2.57 -19.03 7.65
CA SER A 457 3.88 -18.39 7.52
C SER A 457 4.63 -19.06 6.35
N GLY A 458 5.35 -18.30 5.54
CA GLY A 458 6.05 -18.81 4.36
C GLY A 458 6.88 -20.07 4.63
N ARG A 459 7.45 -20.24 5.85
CA ARG A 459 8.18 -21.47 6.22
C ARG A 459 7.30 -22.71 6.29
N ARG A 460 6.08 -22.63 6.86
CA ARG A 460 5.17 -23.78 6.92
C ARG A 460 4.65 -24.13 5.55
N GLN A 461 4.29 -23.13 4.75
CA GLN A 461 3.85 -23.33 3.40
C GLN A 461 4.94 -24.00 2.54
N MET A 462 6.18 -23.54 2.65
CA MET A 462 7.33 -24.11 1.98
C MET A 462 7.60 -25.56 2.38
N ALA A 463 7.50 -25.88 3.67
CA ALA A 463 7.66 -27.26 4.15
C ALA A 463 6.59 -28.19 3.58
N SER A 464 5.33 -27.75 3.56
CA SER A 464 4.21 -28.50 2.99
C SER A 464 4.36 -28.69 1.48
N LEU A 465 4.73 -27.63 0.74
CA LEU A 465 4.97 -27.72 -0.70
C LEU A 465 6.13 -28.66 -1.04
N LYS A 466 7.23 -28.63 -0.29
CA LYS A 466 8.34 -29.58 -0.45
C LYS A 466 7.91 -31.01 -0.16
N SER A 467 7.06 -31.23 0.84
CA SER A 467 6.49 -32.57 1.12
C SER A 467 5.69 -33.08 -0.08
N VAL A 468 4.88 -32.21 -0.72
CA VAL A 468 4.13 -32.56 -1.94
C VAL A 468 5.06 -32.95 -3.08
N VAL A 469 6.15 -32.18 -3.30
CA VAL A 469 7.14 -32.50 -4.34
C VAL A 469 7.77 -33.86 -4.10
N ASN A 470 8.19 -34.15 -2.87
CA ASN A 470 8.81 -35.43 -2.53
C ASN A 470 7.85 -36.59 -2.71
N HIS A 471 6.62 -36.46 -2.23
CA HIS A 471 5.59 -37.49 -2.37
C HIS A 471 5.26 -37.80 -3.84
N PHE A 472 5.04 -36.76 -4.64
CA PHE A 472 4.82 -36.90 -6.07
C PHE A 472 6.05 -37.53 -6.77
N GLY A 473 7.26 -37.12 -6.41
CA GLY A 473 8.50 -37.66 -6.94
C GLY A 473 8.67 -39.16 -6.67
N GLN A 474 8.09 -39.67 -5.59
CA GLN A 474 8.11 -41.12 -5.26
C GLN A 474 7.03 -41.92 -5.98
N GLN A 475 5.83 -41.38 -6.15
CA GLN A 475 4.67 -42.14 -6.67
C GLN A 475 4.49 -42.00 -8.20
N ALA A 476 4.87 -40.84 -8.77
CA ALA A 476 4.65 -40.59 -10.18
C ALA A 476 5.64 -41.32 -11.10
N SER A 477 5.18 -41.71 -12.29
CA SER A 477 6.03 -42.29 -13.33
C SER A 477 7.07 -41.26 -13.83
N LYS A 478 8.15 -41.78 -14.50
CA LYS A 478 9.18 -40.91 -15.10
C LYS A 478 8.58 -39.92 -16.11
N GLU A 479 7.59 -40.39 -16.89
CA GLU A 479 6.91 -39.55 -17.89
C GLU A 479 6.06 -38.45 -17.24
N GLN A 480 5.27 -38.77 -16.21
CA GLN A 480 4.47 -37.84 -15.46
C GLN A 480 5.32 -36.75 -14.82
N ARG A 481 6.45 -37.11 -14.18
CA ARG A 481 7.41 -36.15 -13.60
C ARG A 481 8.00 -35.22 -14.64
N GLY A 482 8.40 -35.78 -15.80
CA GLY A 482 8.94 -34.99 -16.91
C GLY A 482 7.90 -34.03 -17.51
N ARG A 483 6.66 -34.50 -17.71
CA ARG A 483 5.56 -33.66 -18.21
C ARG A 483 5.27 -32.49 -17.24
N LEU A 484 5.17 -32.78 -15.95
CA LEU A 484 4.89 -31.78 -14.93
C LEU A 484 6.01 -30.74 -14.81
N TYR A 485 7.27 -31.18 -14.82
CA TYR A 485 8.41 -30.27 -14.83
C TYR A 485 8.37 -29.30 -16.02
N ARG A 486 8.09 -29.77 -17.22
CA ARG A 486 7.98 -28.93 -18.42
C ARG A 486 6.85 -27.91 -18.32
N LEU A 487 5.72 -28.27 -17.74
CA LEU A 487 4.61 -27.34 -17.51
C LEU A 487 5.01 -26.22 -16.53
N VAL A 488 5.66 -26.57 -15.42
CA VAL A 488 6.15 -25.59 -14.44
C VAL A 488 7.22 -24.69 -15.06
N LEU A 489 8.21 -25.26 -15.76
CA LEU A 489 9.25 -24.48 -16.42
C LEU A 489 8.66 -23.50 -17.45
N HIS A 490 7.70 -23.95 -18.24
CA HIS A 490 7.02 -23.10 -19.22
C HIS A 490 6.21 -21.96 -18.54
N GLU A 491 5.58 -22.22 -17.41
CA GLU A 491 4.87 -21.16 -16.66
C GLU A 491 5.86 -20.14 -16.06
N ILE A 492 6.94 -20.62 -15.46
CA ILE A 492 7.95 -19.76 -14.84
C ILE A 492 8.72 -18.95 -15.89
N SER A 493 9.01 -19.50 -17.06
CA SER A 493 9.69 -18.79 -18.15
C SER A 493 8.86 -17.63 -18.74
N LYS A 494 7.55 -17.60 -18.47
CA LYS A 494 6.68 -16.46 -18.85
C LYS A 494 6.72 -15.30 -17.86
N GLU A 495 7.42 -15.43 -16.75
CA GLU A 495 7.59 -14.34 -15.82
C GLU A 495 8.39 -13.20 -16.45
N PRO A 496 7.86 -11.96 -16.45
CA PRO A 496 8.43 -10.85 -17.21
C PRO A 496 9.82 -10.39 -16.75
N GLN A 497 10.38 -11.03 -15.72
CA GLN A 497 11.64 -10.63 -15.08
C GLN A 497 12.72 -11.70 -15.21
N LEU A 498 12.38 -12.84 -15.79
CA LEU A 498 13.28 -13.97 -15.89
C LEU A 498 13.70 -14.14 -17.35
N ASP A 499 15.00 -14.24 -17.54
CA ASP A 499 15.49 -14.82 -18.78
C ASP A 499 15.37 -16.36 -18.76
N PRO A 500 15.43 -17.04 -19.90
CA PRO A 500 15.31 -18.49 -19.96
C PRO A 500 16.36 -19.24 -19.13
N ALA A 501 17.58 -18.70 -19.00
CA ALA A 501 18.65 -19.31 -18.23
C ALA A 501 18.37 -19.18 -16.71
N GLU A 502 17.91 -18.03 -16.28
CA GLU A 502 17.50 -17.78 -14.88
C GLU A 502 16.29 -18.64 -14.50
N ALA A 503 15.28 -18.77 -15.39
CA ALA A 503 14.13 -19.64 -15.17
C ALA A 503 14.54 -21.11 -14.99
N PHE A 504 15.49 -21.56 -15.79
CA PHE A 504 16.06 -22.90 -15.68
C PHE A 504 16.79 -23.10 -14.35
N GLN A 505 17.64 -22.16 -13.97
CA GLN A 505 18.39 -22.22 -12.72
C GLN A 505 17.48 -22.24 -11.48
N ILE A 506 16.41 -21.45 -11.46
CA ILE A 506 15.44 -21.40 -10.35
C ILE A 506 14.63 -22.68 -10.25
N THR A 507 14.33 -23.34 -11.37
CA THR A 507 13.59 -24.61 -11.40
C THR A 507 14.48 -25.83 -11.18
N GLU A 508 15.80 -25.68 -11.15
CA GLU A 508 16.74 -26.79 -10.97
C GLU A 508 16.51 -27.60 -9.68
N PRO A 509 16.29 -27.00 -8.50
CA PRO A 509 15.99 -27.77 -7.29
C PRO A 509 14.72 -28.64 -7.42
N LEU A 510 13.71 -28.17 -8.17
CA LEU A 510 12.52 -28.95 -8.46
C LEU A 510 12.85 -30.11 -9.41
N ARG A 511 13.68 -29.88 -10.43
CA ARG A 511 14.15 -30.90 -11.38
C ARG A 511 14.85 -32.05 -10.66
N GLU A 512 15.77 -31.68 -9.76
CA GLU A 512 16.52 -32.67 -8.96
C GLU A 512 15.60 -33.47 -8.04
N ALA A 513 14.70 -32.78 -7.32
CA ALA A 513 13.74 -33.45 -6.43
C ALA A 513 12.82 -34.41 -7.18
N LEU A 514 12.45 -34.12 -8.42
CA LEU A 514 11.64 -34.98 -9.28
C LEU A 514 12.49 -36.01 -10.04
N ARG A 515 13.83 -36.00 -9.94
CA ARG A 515 14.76 -36.87 -10.67
C ARG A 515 14.51 -36.87 -12.19
N VAL A 516 14.24 -35.70 -12.77
CA VAL A 516 14.00 -35.51 -14.20
C VAL A 516 15.33 -35.37 -14.91
N GLN A 517 15.64 -36.31 -15.81
CA GLN A 517 16.78 -36.21 -16.73
C GLN A 517 16.39 -35.34 -17.92
N LEU A 518 17.19 -34.35 -18.26
CA LEU A 518 17.05 -33.63 -19.52
C LEU A 518 17.60 -34.50 -20.61
N ILE A 519 16.74 -34.88 -21.53
CA ILE A 519 17.21 -35.38 -22.83
C ILE A 519 17.80 -34.14 -23.52
N ARG A 520 19.12 -34.12 -23.70
CA ARG A 520 19.85 -33.10 -24.45
C ARG A 520 19.38 -33.07 -25.91
#